data_c99a4a9b6b41db6e3338448fbbf085b1
#
_entry.id   c99a4a9b6b41db6e3338448fbbf085b1
#
_cell.length_a   1.000
_cell.length_b   1.000
_cell.length_c   1.000
_cell.angle_alpha   90.00
_cell.angle_beta   90.00
_cell.angle_gamma   90.00
#
_symmetry.space_group_name_H-M   'P 1'
#
loop_
_entity.id
_entity.type
_entity.pdbx_description
1 polymer ?
#
loop_
_entity_poly.entity_id
_entity_poly.type
_entity_poly.pdbx_seq_one_letter_code
_entity_poly.pdbx_strand_id
1 'polypeptide(L)'
;MLTQQDNYVSVKDASTAFREDSEATQGIPSIREIWSKPLPHLKGAGLTRFLVRGVLSGFRTRLAGVRGLDNVAEAADPFILVLNHSQALEVLLVPALLFFHRDGKRIHFLADWNYRLIPLVDIFYRCGQVITLTRKPAKPKWLNVLKPLYEDKITAVERSERALRLGSSIGVFPEGTINRNPGRLLKGYSGAAQLSLTTGVAVVPGGIRFPQLDPGLQRIPECSPMAVEFGAPLRPPAGIGPEDLDSVREWHGSIMARISQISGKRWSPGTNRK
;
A
#
# COMPACT_ATOMS: atom_id res chain seq x y z
N MET A 1 35.87 -16.10 -14.21
CA MET A 1 34.63 -16.51 -14.89
C MET A 1 33.80 -17.27 -13.87
N LEU A 2 32.88 -16.59 -13.21
CA LEU A 2 31.89 -17.20 -12.30
C LEU A 2 30.55 -16.95 -12.97
N THR A 3 29.94 -18.03 -13.45
CA THR A 3 28.61 -18.06 -14.09
C THR A 3 27.54 -17.71 -13.04
N GLN A 4 26.87 -16.59 -13.22
CA GLN A 4 25.60 -16.27 -12.57
C GLN A 4 24.56 -17.28 -13.07
N GLN A 5 24.25 -18.29 -12.26
CA GLN A 5 23.05 -19.10 -12.44
C GLN A 5 21.85 -18.27 -12.00
N ASP A 6 21.02 -17.90 -12.97
CA ASP A 6 19.73 -17.27 -12.78
C ASP A 6 18.82 -18.18 -11.97
N ASN A 7 18.56 -17.80 -10.70
CA ASN A 7 17.48 -18.37 -9.89
C ASN A 7 16.14 -17.87 -10.44
N TYR A 8 15.71 -18.41 -11.56
CA TYR A 8 14.39 -18.23 -12.14
C TYR A 8 13.37 -19.10 -11.36
N VAL A 9 12.79 -18.54 -10.29
CA VAL A 9 11.58 -19.11 -9.74
C VAL A 9 10.46 -18.84 -10.73
N SER A 10 9.92 -19.90 -11.33
CA SER A 10 8.86 -19.83 -12.33
C SER A 10 7.62 -19.15 -11.73
N VAL A 11 6.99 -18.24 -12.49
CA VAL A 11 5.73 -17.56 -12.13
C VAL A 11 4.60 -18.59 -11.86
N LYS A 12 4.70 -19.80 -12.40
CA LYS A 12 3.79 -20.93 -12.13
C LYS A 12 3.88 -21.42 -10.68
N ASP A 13 5.08 -21.49 -10.10
CA ASP A 13 5.29 -22.01 -8.74
C ASP A 13 4.75 -21.05 -7.68
N ALA A 14 4.84 -19.74 -7.90
CA ALA A 14 4.29 -18.74 -6.98
C ALA A 14 2.75 -18.70 -6.97
N SER A 15 2.10 -19.01 -8.10
CA SER A 15 0.63 -19.07 -8.20
C SER A 15 0.07 -20.37 -7.60
N THR A 16 0.84 -21.45 -7.67
CA THR A 16 0.46 -22.76 -7.13
C THR A 16 0.57 -22.78 -5.61
N ALA A 17 1.62 -22.17 -5.04
CA ALA A 17 1.82 -22.08 -3.59
C ALA A 17 0.70 -21.34 -2.85
N PHE A 18 0.00 -20.39 -3.53
CA PHE A 18 -1.12 -19.67 -2.90
C PHE A 18 -2.45 -20.45 -2.94
N ARG A 19 -2.57 -21.47 -3.78
CA ARG A 19 -3.79 -22.30 -3.89
C ARG A 19 -3.90 -23.38 -2.79
N GLU A 20 -2.80 -23.77 -2.17
CA GLU A 20 -2.75 -24.95 -1.28
C GLU A 20 -2.85 -24.64 0.21
N ASP A 21 -2.78 -23.35 0.64
CA ASP A 21 -2.74 -23.03 2.06
C ASP A 21 -4.09 -22.59 2.64
N SER A 22 -4.62 -23.41 3.55
CA SER A 22 -5.78 -23.06 4.41
C SER A 22 -5.57 -21.80 5.25
N GLU A 23 -4.33 -21.38 5.48
CA GLU A 23 -3.98 -20.13 6.19
C GLU A 23 -4.35 -18.85 5.43
N ALA A 24 -4.47 -18.89 4.10
CA ALA A 24 -4.77 -17.70 3.29
C ALA A 24 -6.16 -17.09 3.59
N THR A 25 -7.07 -17.85 4.15
CA THR A 25 -8.44 -17.42 4.44
C THR A 25 -8.59 -16.80 5.83
N GLN A 26 -7.62 -16.98 6.72
CA GLN A 26 -7.71 -16.57 8.14
C GLN A 26 -7.83 -15.06 8.36
N GLY A 27 -7.37 -14.22 7.42
CA GLY A 27 -7.42 -12.77 7.52
C GLY A 27 -8.68 -12.11 6.94
N ILE A 28 -9.62 -12.87 6.36
CA ILE A 28 -10.84 -12.31 5.75
C ILE A 28 -11.98 -12.33 6.75
N PRO A 29 -12.46 -11.16 7.25
CA PRO A 29 -13.48 -11.15 8.27
C PRO A 29 -14.85 -11.59 7.72
N SER A 30 -15.60 -12.33 8.51
CA SER A 30 -17.00 -12.64 8.22
C SER A 30 -17.89 -11.41 8.35
N ILE A 31 -19.09 -11.41 7.76
CA ILE A 31 -20.05 -10.32 7.90
C ILE A 31 -20.39 -10.09 9.38
N ARG A 32 -20.54 -11.17 10.16
CA ARG A 32 -20.82 -11.08 11.60
C ARG A 32 -19.69 -10.37 12.33
N GLU A 33 -18.44 -10.73 12.09
CA GLU A 33 -17.27 -10.08 12.70
C GLU A 33 -17.15 -8.62 12.30
N ILE A 34 -17.39 -8.27 11.03
CA ILE A 34 -17.35 -6.88 10.55
C ILE A 34 -18.29 -5.99 11.37
N TRP A 35 -19.47 -6.48 11.73
CA TRP A 35 -20.47 -5.69 12.44
C TRP A 35 -20.36 -5.80 13.96
N SER A 36 -19.88 -6.92 14.50
CA SER A 36 -19.79 -7.15 15.95
C SER A 36 -18.48 -6.70 16.58
N LYS A 37 -17.35 -6.77 15.84
CA LYS A 37 -16.04 -6.41 16.40
C LYS A 37 -16.01 -4.94 16.84
N PRO A 38 -15.63 -4.63 18.10
CA PRO A 38 -15.43 -3.26 18.55
C PRO A 38 -14.21 -2.65 17.83
N LEU A 39 -14.31 -1.35 17.53
CA LEU A 39 -13.21 -0.57 16.94
C LEU A 39 -12.92 0.62 17.88
N PRO A 40 -12.22 0.41 18.99
CA PRO A 40 -12.04 1.40 20.04
C PRO A 40 -11.33 2.67 19.57
N HIS A 41 -10.37 2.58 18.65
CA HIS A 41 -9.70 3.75 18.08
C HIS A 41 -10.61 4.61 17.18
N LEU A 42 -11.82 4.11 16.84
CA LEU A 42 -12.84 4.86 16.13
C LEU A 42 -14.01 5.27 17.05
N LYS A 43 -13.82 5.26 18.39
CA LYS A 43 -14.81 5.78 19.33
C LYS A 43 -15.02 7.27 19.04
N GLY A 44 -16.29 7.66 18.83
CA GLY A 44 -16.64 9.04 18.42
C GLY A 44 -16.53 9.31 16.90
N ALA A 45 -15.93 8.43 16.12
CA ALA A 45 -15.82 8.55 14.65
C ALA A 45 -16.85 7.64 13.94
N GLY A 46 -18.14 7.85 14.18
CA GLY A 46 -19.23 7.00 13.68
C GLY A 46 -19.23 6.82 12.15
N LEU A 47 -19.01 7.90 11.40
CA LEU A 47 -18.94 7.86 9.95
C LEU A 47 -17.77 6.99 9.47
N THR A 48 -16.56 7.15 10.03
CA THR A 48 -15.39 6.34 9.66
C THR A 48 -15.65 4.86 9.94
N ARG A 49 -16.22 4.55 11.11
CA ARG A 49 -16.59 3.18 11.48
C ARG A 49 -17.62 2.58 10.51
N PHE A 50 -18.63 3.36 10.13
CA PHE A 50 -19.63 2.94 9.16
C PHE A 50 -19.01 2.69 7.79
N LEU A 51 -18.13 3.57 7.29
CA LEU A 51 -17.45 3.42 6.00
C LEU A 51 -16.55 2.19 5.98
N VAL A 52 -15.76 1.96 7.04
CA VAL A 52 -14.89 0.76 7.13
C VAL A 52 -15.74 -0.52 7.04
N ARG A 53 -16.83 -0.60 7.80
CA ARG A 53 -17.74 -1.74 7.77
C ARG A 53 -18.46 -1.88 6.43
N GLY A 54 -18.91 -0.78 5.85
CA GLY A 54 -19.58 -0.77 4.55
C GLY A 54 -18.68 -1.25 3.42
N VAL A 55 -17.44 -0.75 3.36
CA VAL A 55 -16.44 -1.20 2.37
C VAL A 55 -16.15 -2.68 2.52
N LEU A 56 -15.88 -3.14 3.75
CA LEU A 56 -15.61 -4.57 3.99
C LEU A 56 -16.83 -5.42 3.65
N SER A 57 -18.05 -5.04 4.07
CA SER A 57 -19.26 -5.81 3.77
C SER A 57 -19.53 -5.91 2.27
N GLY A 58 -19.34 -4.81 1.52
CA GLY A 58 -19.59 -4.76 0.09
C GLY A 58 -18.52 -5.45 -0.75
N PHE A 59 -17.27 -5.46 -0.28
CA PHE A 59 -16.15 -5.92 -1.12
C PHE A 59 -15.34 -7.08 -0.53
N ARG A 60 -15.73 -7.67 0.62
CA ARG A 60 -15.01 -8.81 1.21
C ARG A 60 -14.82 -9.99 0.25
N THR A 61 -15.79 -10.22 -0.64
CA THR A 61 -15.71 -11.27 -1.67
C THR A 61 -14.63 -11.02 -2.73
N ARG A 62 -14.07 -9.81 -2.75
CA ARG A 62 -12.91 -9.44 -3.58
C ARG A 62 -11.57 -9.70 -2.88
N LEU A 63 -11.58 -10.17 -1.64
CA LEU A 63 -10.40 -10.71 -0.97
C LEU A 63 -10.32 -12.20 -1.23
N ALA A 64 -9.27 -12.62 -1.92
CA ALA A 64 -8.95 -14.04 -2.17
C ALA A 64 -8.04 -14.62 -1.08
N GLY A 65 -7.44 -13.78 -0.25
CA GLY A 65 -6.60 -14.19 0.87
C GLY A 65 -5.90 -12.98 1.52
N VAL A 66 -5.56 -13.12 2.79
CA VAL A 66 -4.79 -12.13 3.55
C VAL A 66 -3.74 -12.86 4.39
N ARG A 67 -2.48 -12.39 4.35
CA ARG A 67 -1.38 -12.98 5.11
C ARG A 67 -0.50 -11.91 5.76
N GLY A 68 0.21 -12.28 6.82
CA GLY A 68 1.21 -11.44 7.48
C GLY A 68 0.62 -10.25 8.24
N LEU A 69 -0.62 -10.34 8.71
CA LEU A 69 -1.28 -9.27 9.49
C LEU A 69 -0.49 -8.88 10.74
N ASP A 70 0.28 -9.80 11.33
CA ASP A 70 1.11 -9.53 12.50
C ASP A 70 2.21 -8.49 12.19
N ASN A 71 2.70 -8.45 10.94
CA ASN A 71 3.71 -7.48 10.51
C ASN A 71 3.17 -6.03 10.43
N VAL A 72 1.86 -5.87 10.42
CA VAL A 72 1.15 -4.58 10.37
C VAL A 72 0.22 -4.39 11.57
N ALA A 73 0.31 -5.22 12.59
CA ALA A 73 -0.43 -5.09 13.83
C ALA A 73 -0.10 -3.77 14.56
N GLU A 74 -0.95 -3.34 15.48
CA GLU A 74 -0.73 -2.12 16.25
C GLU A 74 0.59 -2.14 17.03
N ALA A 75 1.00 -3.29 17.54
CA ALA A 75 2.24 -3.47 18.27
C ALA A 75 3.51 -3.28 17.41
N ALA A 76 3.37 -3.30 16.07
CA ALA A 76 4.48 -3.06 15.14
C ALA A 76 4.70 -1.56 14.82
N ASP A 77 3.84 -0.66 15.29
CA ASP A 77 3.97 0.78 15.02
C ASP A 77 5.24 1.39 15.66
N PRO A 78 5.85 2.41 15.05
CA PRO A 78 5.56 2.91 13.70
C PRO A 78 6.24 2.09 12.61
N PHE A 79 5.61 2.02 11.42
CA PHE A 79 6.20 1.44 10.22
C PHE A 79 5.78 2.21 8.95
N ILE A 80 6.50 1.98 7.86
CA ILE A 80 6.17 2.48 6.53
C ILE A 80 5.69 1.29 5.70
N LEU A 81 4.38 1.18 5.46
CA LEU A 81 3.80 0.15 4.60
C LEU A 81 3.97 0.55 3.13
N VAL A 82 4.55 -0.33 2.33
CA VAL A 82 4.78 -0.08 0.90
C VAL A 82 4.18 -1.22 0.06
N LEU A 83 3.20 -0.91 -0.80
CA LEU A 83 2.40 -1.87 -1.56
C LEU A 83 2.44 -1.56 -3.06
N ASN A 84 2.44 -2.58 -3.93
CA ASN A 84 2.14 -2.37 -5.35
C ASN A 84 0.69 -1.92 -5.55
N HIS A 85 0.39 -1.30 -6.70
CA HIS A 85 -0.91 -0.71 -6.99
C HIS A 85 -1.43 -1.12 -8.37
N SER A 86 -2.48 -1.93 -8.42
CA SER A 86 -2.94 -2.57 -9.66
C SER A 86 -4.38 -2.24 -10.07
N GLN A 87 -5.23 -1.87 -9.12
CA GLN A 87 -6.62 -1.48 -9.37
C GLN A 87 -7.13 -0.43 -8.35
N ALA A 88 -8.17 0.32 -8.70
CA ALA A 88 -8.67 1.39 -7.83
C ALA A 88 -9.28 0.87 -6.52
N LEU A 89 -9.87 -0.33 -6.51
CA LEU A 89 -10.47 -0.91 -5.31
C LEU A 89 -9.48 -1.06 -4.15
N GLU A 90 -8.18 -1.23 -4.43
CA GLU A 90 -7.14 -1.40 -3.40
C GLU A 90 -7.06 -0.23 -2.43
N VAL A 91 -7.27 1.02 -2.91
CA VAL A 91 -7.18 2.22 -2.06
C VAL A 91 -8.33 2.34 -1.06
N LEU A 92 -9.39 1.58 -1.23
CA LEU A 92 -10.51 1.51 -0.30
C LEU A 92 -10.43 0.25 0.57
N LEU A 93 -10.22 -0.90 -0.06
CA LEU A 93 -10.35 -2.20 0.60
C LEU A 93 -9.15 -2.51 1.50
N VAL A 94 -7.92 -2.19 1.06
CA VAL A 94 -6.72 -2.44 1.89
C VAL A 94 -6.71 -1.57 3.16
N PRO A 95 -6.94 -0.23 3.11
CA PRO A 95 -7.07 0.56 4.33
C PRO A 95 -8.21 0.12 5.24
N ALA A 96 -9.38 -0.23 4.67
CA ALA A 96 -10.52 -0.69 5.48
C ALA A 96 -10.20 -2.02 6.20
N LEU A 97 -9.52 -2.95 5.52
CA LEU A 97 -9.04 -4.21 6.10
C LEU A 97 -8.06 -3.94 7.26
N LEU A 98 -7.09 -3.07 7.04
CA LEU A 98 -6.10 -2.70 8.06
C LEU A 98 -6.75 -2.00 9.25
N PHE A 99 -7.67 -1.06 9.02
CA PHE A 99 -8.41 -0.42 10.11
C PHE A 99 -9.18 -1.45 10.96
N PHE A 100 -9.81 -2.42 10.30
CA PHE A 100 -10.55 -3.47 10.97
C PHE A 100 -9.65 -4.36 11.83
N HIS A 101 -8.52 -4.83 11.29
CA HIS A 101 -7.59 -5.71 12.01
C HIS A 101 -6.81 -4.98 13.11
N ARG A 102 -6.64 -3.67 13.00
CA ARG A 102 -5.94 -2.81 13.96
C ARG A 102 -6.90 -2.10 14.94
N ASP A 103 -8.07 -2.66 15.20
CA ASP A 103 -9.07 -2.14 16.15
C ASP A 103 -9.50 -0.69 15.90
N GLY A 104 -9.36 -0.26 14.64
CA GLY A 104 -9.65 1.09 14.17
C GLY A 104 -8.44 2.03 14.16
N LYS A 105 -7.24 1.59 14.57
CA LYS A 105 -6.03 2.40 14.49
C LYS A 105 -5.63 2.63 13.03
N ARG A 106 -5.45 3.89 12.67
CA ARG A 106 -5.21 4.29 11.29
C ARG A 106 -3.78 4.03 10.85
N ILE A 107 -3.62 3.80 9.55
CA ILE A 107 -2.39 3.98 8.79
C ILE A 107 -2.65 5.15 7.86
N HIS A 108 -1.81 6.18 7.88
CA HIS A 108 -1.99 7.37 7.06
C HIS A 108 -1.45 7.13 5.65
N PHE A 109 -2.34 6.83 4.71
CA PHE A 109 -1.94 6.63 3.31
C PHE A 109 -1.60 7.95 2.64
N LEU A 110 -0.59 7.92 1.75
CA LEU A 110 -0.25 9.04 0.89
C LEU A 110 -1.01 8.90 -0.42
N ALA A 111 -1.76 9.94 -0.82
CA ALA A 111 -2.50 9.94 -2.06
C ALA A 111 -2.62 11.33 -2.70
N ASP A 112 -2.85 11.36 -4.01
CA ASP A 112 -2.89 12.57 -4.82
C ASP A 112 -4.13 13.43 -4.51
N TRP A 113 -3.96 14.74 -4.43
CA TRP A 113 -5.01 15.72 -4.13
C TRP A 113 -6.16 15.71 -5.16
N ASN A 114 -5.88 15.32 -6.41
CA ASN A 114 -6.87 15.29 -7.47
C ASN A 114 -8.12 14.44 -7.12
N TYR A 115 -7.93 13.40 -6.33
CA TYR A 115 -9.03 12.55 -5.91
C TYR A 115 -9.95 13.21 -4.89
N ARG A 116 -9.49 14.24 -4.17
CA ARG A 116 -10.32 15.03 -3.25
C ARG A 116 -11.32 15.93 -3.96
N LEU A 117 -11.13 16.14 -5.27
CA LEU A 117 -12.12 16.84 -6.12
C LEU A 117 -13.41 16.03 -6.32
N ILE A 118 -13.39 14.73 -6.00
CA ILE A 118 -14.56 13.85 -6.04
C ILE A 118 -15.15 13.82 -4.62
N PRO A 119 -16.36 14.40 -4.38
CA PRO A 119 -16.90 14.60 -3.03
C PRO A 119 -16.94 13.32 -2.20
N LEU A 120 -17.36 12.20 -2.80
CA LEU A 120 -17.43 10.91 -2.10
C LEU A 120 -16.04 10.41 -1.69
N VAL A 121 -15.03 10.63 -2.54
CA VAL A 121 -13.64 10.23 -2.26
C VAL A 121 -13.01 11.13 -1.18
N ASP A 122 -13.33 12.45 -1.15
CA ASP A 122 -12.85 13.35 -0.10
C ASP A 122 -13.31 12.92 1.30
N ILE A 123 -14.51 12.33 1.41
CA ILE A 123 -14.98 11.74 2.67
C ILE A 123 -14.02 10.63 3.14
N PHE A 124 -13.58 9.75 2.25
CA PHE A 124 -12.60 8.70 2.59
C PHE A 124 -11.24 9.30 2.98
N TYR A 125 -10.79 10.36 2.30
CA TYR A 125 -9.57 11.07 2.65
C TYR A 125 -9.62 11.63 4.09
N ARG A 126 -10.72 12.28 4.45
CA ARG A 126 -10.92 12.83 5.80
C ARG A 126 -11.01 11.73 6.84
N CYS A 127 -11.83 10.71 6.59
CA CYS A 127 -12.00 9.57 7.50
C CYS A 127 -10.71 8.78 7.70
N GLY A 128 -9.93 8.59 6.62
CA GLY A 128 -8.65 7.90 6.65
C GLY A 128 -7.49 8.77 7.13
N GLN A 129 -7.69 10.10 7.30
CA GLN A 129 -6.62 11.06 7.56
C GLN A 129 -5.46 10.93 6.57
N VAL A 130 -5.83 10.86 5.29
CA VAL A 130 -4.88 10.68 4.18
C VAL A 130 -3.95 11.88 4.07
N ILE A 131 -2.65 11.62 3.93
CA ILE A 131 -1.65 12.65 3.66
C ILE A 131 -1.72 13.01 2.17
N THR A 132 -2.13 14.24 1.89
CA THR A 132 -2.38 14.70 0.52
C THR A 132 -1.07 15.10 -0.17
N LEU A 133 -0.83 14.53 -1.36
CA LEU A 133 0.28 14.89 -2.25
C LEU A 133 -0.21 15.88 -3.31
N THR A 134 0.39 17.07 -3.39
CA THR A 134 0.01 18.13 -4.33
C THR A 134 0.96 18.26 -5.53
N ARG A 135 1.80 17.26 -5.79
CA ARG A 135 2.84 17.31 -6.85
C ARG A 135 2.28 17.28 -8.27
N LYS A 136 1.19 16.56 -8.51
CA LYS A 136 0.62 16.41 -9.85
C LYS A 136 -0.35 17.53 -10.18
N PRO A 137 -0.40 17.98 -11.46
CA PRO A 137 -1.44 18.89 -11.90
C PRO A 137 -2.82 18.20 -11.92
N ALA A 138 -3.87 19.00 -11.82
CA ALA A 138 -5.24 18.50 -11.94
C ALA A 138 -5.52 17.90 -13.33
N LYS A 139 -6.49 17.00 -13.36
CA LYS A 139 -7.08 16.49 -14.60
C LYS A 139 -8.61 16.65 -14.51
N PRO A 140 -9.22 17.53 -15.34
CA PRO A 140 -8.62 18.42 -16.33
C PRO A 140 -7.81 19.59 -15.72
N LYS A 141 -6.89 20.18 -16.50
CA LYS A 141 -5.90 21.16 -16.01
C LYS A 141 -6.52 22.46 -15.43
N TRP A 142 -7.70 22.84 -15.86
CA TRP A 142 -8.38 24.04 -15.34
C TRP A 142 -8.72 23.94 -13.85
N LEU A 143 -8.87 22.75 -13.31
CA LEU A 143 -9.09 22.53 -11.88
C LEU A 143 -7.87 22.88 -11.00
N ASN A 144 -6.69 23.18 -11.60
CA ASN A 144 -5.53 23.62 -10.82
C ASN A 144 -5.79 24.89 -10.00
N VAL A 145 -6.79 25.70 -10.37
CA VAL A 145 -7.21 26.87 -9.58
C VAL A 145 -7.65 26.48 -8.16
N LEU A 146 -8.13 25.25 -7.99
CA LEU A 146 -8.56 24.72 -6.69
C LEU A 146 -7.39 24.13 -5.86
N LYS A 147 -6.22 23.92 -6.48
CA LYS A 147 -5.07 23.28 -5.83
C LYS A 147 -4.66 23.96 -4.53
N PRO A 148 -4.60 25.30 -4.42
CA PRO A 148 -4.24 25.99 -3.18
C PRO A 148 -5.16 25.67 -2.00
N LEU A 149 -6.42 25.28 -2.25
CA LEU A 149 -7.37 24.86 -1.19
C LEU A 149 -7.00 23.51 -0.54
N TYR A 150 -6.14 22.75 -1.20
CA TYR A 150 -5.69 21.40 -0.75
C TYR A 150 -4.19 21.38 -0.41
N GLU A 151 -3.50 22.51 -0.55
CA GLU A 151 -2.10 22.66 -0.13
C GLU A 151 -2.06 22.98 1.37
N ASP A 152 -1.33 22.15 2.10
CA ASP A 152 -1.06 22.39 3.51
C ASP A 152 0.17 23.32 3.66
N LYS A 153 0.28 24.02 4.79
CA LYS A 153 1.43 24.87 5.13
C LYS A 153 2.74 24.08 5.25
N ILE A 154 2.64 22.79 5.54
CA ILE A 154 3.77 21.87 5.66
C ILE A 154 3.68 20.81 4.55
N THR A 155 4.83 20.38 4.07
CA THR A 155 4.91 19.40 2.98
C THR A 155 4.38 18.01 3.39
N ALA A 156 3.99 17.21 2.41
CA ALA A 156 3.59 15.82 2.68
C ALA A 156 4.72 15.00 3.30
N VAL A 157 5.99 15.32 2.98
CA VAL A 157 7.16 14.65 3.57
C VAL A 157 7.23 14.98 5.06
N GLU A 158 7.21 16.26 5.42
CA GLU A 158 7.23 16.73 6.82
C GLU A 158 6.05 16.17 7.63
N ARG A 159 4.85 16.09 7.03
CA ARG A 159 3.68 15.46 7.67
C ARG A 159 3.91 13.98 7.92
N SER A 160 4.51 13.28 6.95
CA SER A 160 4.82 11.85 7.08
C SER A 160 5.87 11.61 8.17
N GLU A 161 6.95 12.38 8.20
CA GLU A 161 7.97 12.33 9.24
C GLU A 161 7.39 12.59 10.63
N ARG A 162 6.56 13.63 10.74
CA ARG A 162 5.88 13.95 12.00
C ARG A 162 4.97 12.83 12.47
N ALA A 163 4.19 12.22 11.56
CA ALA A 163 3.34 11.08 11.89
C ALA A 163 4.15 9.90 12.41
N LEU A 164 5.25 9.54 11.73
CA LEU A 164 6.14 8.46 12.14
C LEU A 164 6.80 8.73 13.51
N ARG A 165 7.29 9.95 13.74
CA ARG A 165 7.88 10.37 15.04
C ARG A 165 6.86 10.33 16.19
N LEU A 166 5.58 10.52 15.90
CA LEU A 166 4.47 10.44 16.86
C LEU A 166 3.94 9.00 17.02
N GLY A 167 4.61 7.99 16.47
CA GLY A 167 4.22 6.59 16.61
C GLY A 167 3.08 6.16 15.70
N SER A 168 2.74 6.95 14.66
CA SER A 168 1.76 6.56 13.65
C SER A 168 2.45 5.94 12.45
N SER A 169 1.81 4.93 11.83
CA SER A 169 2.30 4.32 10.61
C SER A 169 1.75 5.01 9.36
N ILE A 170 2.51 4.94 8.27
CA ILE A 170 2.11 5.48 6.96
C ILE A 170 2.04 4.39 5.91
N GLY A 171 1.19 4.59 4.88
CA GLY A 171 1.04 3.70 3.74
C GLY A 171 1.36 4.40 2.42
N VAL A 172 2.13 3.73 1.56
CA VAL A 172 2.58 4.29 0.28
C VAL A 172 2.40 3.27 -0.84
N PHE A 173 1.88 3.72 -1.96
CA PHE A 173 1.96 3.01 -3.23
C PHE A 173 3.10 3.62 -4.06
N PRO A 174 4.31 3.03 -4.06
CA PRO A 174 5.50 3.64 -4.63
C PRO A 174 5.38 3.85 -6.13
N GLU A 175 4.58 3.07 -6.83
CA GLU A 175 4.33 3.23 -8.26
C GLU A 175 3.67 4.58 -8.61
N GLY A 176 2.99 5.22 -7.65
CA GLY A 176 2.35 6.54 -7.77
C GLY A 176 1.23 6.61 -8.81
N THR A 177 0.83 5.48 -9.36
CA THR A 177 -0.27 5.32 -10.31
C THR A 177 -0.73 3.88 -10.33
N ILE A 178 -1.95 3.64 -10.81
CA ILE A 178 -2.48 2.28 -11.01
C ILE A 178 -1.72 1.61 -12.15
N ASN A 179 -1.05 0.52 -11.85
CA ASN A 179 -0.33 -0.31 -12.79
C ASN A 179 -1.06 -1.64 -13.04
N ARG A 180 -1.88 -1.68 -14.07
CA ARG A 180 -2.69 -2.86 -14.41
C ARG A 180 -1.92 -4.00 -15.08
N ASN A 181 -0.60 -3.86 -15.25
CA ASN A 181 0.21 -4.93 -15.80
C ASN A 181 0.29 -6.10 -14.80
N PRO A 182 -0.08 -7.34 -15.18
CA PRO A 182 -0.07 -8.47 -14.26
C PRO A 182 1.33 -8.98 -13.93
N GLY A 183 2.31 -8.76 -14.81
CA GLY A 183 3.64 -9.36 -14.69
C GLY A 183 4.78 -8.39 -14.34
N ARG A 184 4.52 -7.07 -14.27
CA ARG A 184 5.59 -6.08 -14.07
C ARG A 184 5.19 -4.98 -13.10
N LEU A 185 6.12 -4.58 -12.23
CA LEU A 185 6.05 -3.37 -11.43
C LEU A 185 6.63 -2.18 -12.22
N LEU A 186 6.16 -0.98 -11.93
CA LEU A 186 6.84 0.25 -12.35
C LEU A 186 8.09 0.48 -11.51
N LYS A 187 8.96 1.40 -11.95
CA LYS A 187 10.20 1.77 -11.23
C LYS A 187 9.93 2.17 -9.78
N GLY A 188 8.83 2.87 -9.53
CA GLY A 188 8.48 3.42 -8.22
C GLY A 188 9.24 4.72 -7.89
N TYR A 189 8.72 5.45 -6.91
CA TYR A 189 9.35 6.63 -6.32
C TYR A 189 10.07 6.24 -5.03
N SER A 190 11.25 6.81 -4.80
CA SER A 190 12.09 6.52 -3.63
C SER A 190 11.64 7.19 -2.31
N GLY A 191 10.50 7.88 -2.30
CA GLY A 191 10.05 8.63 -1.12
C GLY A 191 9.90 7.79 0.16
N ALA A 192 9.47 6.54 0.06
CA ALA A 192 9.41 5.63 1.20
C ALA A 192 10.80 5.27 1.72
N ALA A 193 11.77 5.07 0.82
CA ALA A 193 13.17 4.81 1.18
C ALA A 193 13.79 6.03 1.87
N GLN A 194 13.57 7.23 1.32
CA GLN A 194 14.03 8.48 1.95
C GLN A 194 13.46 8.66 3.35
N LEU A 195 12.14 8.50 3.52
CA LEU A 195 11.49 8.60 4.83
C LEU A 195 12.03 7.56 5.83
N SER A 196 12.27 6.34 5.37
CA SER A 196 12.84 5.28 6.22
C SER A 196 14.25 5.63 6.69
N LEU A 197 15.12 6.11 5.79
CA LEU A 197 16.49 6.56 6.14
C LEU A 197 16.48 7.78 7.06
N THR A 198 15.59 8.77 6.81
CA THR A 198 15.47 9.97 7.64
C THR A 198 14.98 9.68 9.05
N THR A 199 14.05 8.72 9.20
CA THR A 199 13.38 8.48 10.48
C THR A 199 13.90 7.26 11.23
N GLY A 200 14.69 6.40 10.58
CA GLY A 200 15.09 5.10 11.12
C GLY A 200 13.96 4.06 11.20
N VAL A 201 12.77 4.40 10.70
CA VAL A 201 11.57 3.55 10.77
C VAL A 201 11.64 2.44 9.74
N ALA A 202 11.27 1.22 10.18
CA ALA A 202 11.24 0.04 9.31
C ALA A 202 10.19 0.15 8.20
N VAL A 203 10.49 -0.45 7.06
CA VAL A 203 9.55 -0.59 5.93
C VAL A 203 8.93 -1.98 5.98
N VAL A 204 7.60 -2.06 5.95
CA VAL A 204 6.86 -3.30 5.74
C VAL A 204 6.50 -3.40 4.25
N PRO A 205 7.15 -4.27 3.49
CA PRO A 205 6.80 -4.49 2.09
C PRO A 205 5.53 -5.33 2.01
N GLY A 206 4.58 -4.92 1.19
CA GLY A 206 3.37 -5.68 0.93
C GLY A 206 3.20 -5.98 -0.56
N GLY A 207 2.51 -7.05 -0.86
CA GLY A 207 2.21 -7.48 -2.21
C GLY A 207 0.74 -7.77 -2.41
N ILE A 208 0.19 -7.25 -3.51
CA ILE A 208 -1.17 -7.53 -3.96
C ILE A 208 -1.07 -8.41 -5.20
N ARG A 209 -1.68 -9.60 -5.13
CA ARG A 209 -1.72 -10.62 -6.17
C ARG A 209 -3.15 -10.86 -6.63
N PHE A 210 -3.29 -11.47 -7.78
CA PHE A 210 -4.58 -11.82 -8.40
C PHE A 210 -4.59 -13.31 -8.77
N PRO A 211 -4.77 -14.21 -7.78
CA PRO A 211 -4.59 -15.67 -8.00
C PRO A 211 -5.63 -16.27 -8.93
N GLN A 212 -6.77 -15.62 -9.13
CA GLN A 212 -7.85 -16.07 -10.00
C GLN A 212 -7.80 -15.41 -11.39
N LEU A 213 -6.75 -14.63 -11.69
CA LEU A 213 -6.60 -13.99 -12.99
C LEU A 213 -6.19 -15.03 -14.03
N ASP A 214 -6.83 -14.96 -15.21
CA ASP A 214 -6.43 -15.77 -16.36
C ASP A 214 -4.97 -15.39 -16.74
N PRO A 215 -4.06 -16.37 -16.84
CA PRO A 215 -2.66 -16.13 -17.21
C PRO A 215 -2.46 -15.43 -18.57
N GLY A 216 -3.46 -15.53 -19.48
CA GLY A 216 -3.44 -14.86 -20.79
C GLY A 216 -3.79 -13.38 -20.76
N LEU A 217 -4.32 -12.87 -19.65
CA LEU A 217 -4.71 -11.46 -19.58
C LEU A 217 -3.50 -10.53 -19.54
N GLN A 218 -3.54 -9.53 -20.40
CA GLN A 218 -2.50 -8.48 -20.46
C GLN A 218 -2.77 -7.31 -19.50
N ARG A 219 -3.96 -7.28 -18.89
CA ARG A 219 -4.39 -6.19 -18.02
C ARG A 219 -5.32 -6.70 -16.92
N ILE A 220 -5.03 -6.31 -15.68
CA ILE A 220 -5.87 -6.61 -14.52
C ILE A 220 -7.18 -5.81 -14.61
N PRO A 221 -8.36 -6.48 -14.66
CA PRO A 221 -9.66 -5.82 -14.62
C PRO A 221 -9.91 -5.17 -13.26
N GLU A 222 -10.78 -4.14 -13.22
CA GLU A 222 -11.25 -3.60 -11.93
C GLU A 222 -12.07 -4.63 -11.15
N CYS A 223 -12.02 -4.50 -9.84
CA CYS A 223 -12.72 -5.40 -8.91
C CYS A 223 -12.32 -6.87 -9.04
N SER A 224 -11.15 -7.19 -9.64
CA SER A 224 -10.62 -8.55 -9.62
C SER A 224 -10.35 -9.00 -8.17
N PRO A 225 -10.68 -10.25 -7.82
CA PRO A 225 -10.36 -10.80 -6.52
C PRO A 225 -8.84 -10.75 -6.27
N MET A 226 -8.45 -10.18 -5.12
CA MET A 226 -7.05 -9.97 -4.78
C MET A 226 -6.65 -10.66 -3.49
N ALA A 227 -5.43 -11.16 -3.45
CA ALA A 227 -4.77 -11.62 -2.23
C ALA A 227 -3.76 -10.56 -1.79
N VAL A 228 -3.74 -10.27 -0.50
CA VAL A 228 -2.86 -9.26 0.11
C VAL A 228 -1.92 -9.97 1.09
N GLU A 229 -0.63 -9.72 0.94
CA GLU A 229 0.39 -10.25 1.84
C GLU A 229 1.27 -9.13 2.37
N PHE A 230 1.47 -9.09 3.69
CA PHE A 230 2.35 -8.16 4.38
C PHE A 230 3.62 -8.90 4.78
N GLY A 231 4.74 -8.57 4.17
CA GLY A 231 6.03 -9.21 4.41
C GLY A 231 6.68 -8.76 5.72
N ALA A 232 7.74 -9.47 6.12
CA ALA A 232 8.53 -9.11 7.29
C ALA A 232 9.12 -7.68 7.16
N PRO A 233 9.17 -6.91 8.26
CA PRO A 233 9.74 -5.57 8.28
C PRO A 233 11.20 -5.56 7.85
N LEU A 234 11.57 -4.63 6.97
CA LEU A 234 12.92 -4.32 6.55
C LEU A 234 13.43 -3.10 7.34
N ARG A 235 14.54 -3.24 8.02
CA ARG A 235 15.17 -2.11 8.73
C ARG A 235 16.09 -1.35 7.77
N PRO A 236 16.08 0.00 7.81
CA PRO A 236 17.02 0.77 7.01
C PRO A 236 18.45 0.50 7.49
N PRO A 237 19.44 0.58 6.59
CA PRO A 237 20.86 0.44 6.95
C PRO A 237 21.25 1.54 7.95
N ALA A 238 22.02 1.16 8.95
CA ALA A 238 22.48 2.09 9.99
C ALA A 238 23.59 3.02 9.46
N GLY A 239 23.60 4.28 9.93
CA GLY A 239 24.65 5.24 9.61
C GLY A 239 24.57 5.84 8.20
N ILE A 240 23.50 5.59 7.48
CA ILE A 240 23.28 6.13 6.14
C ILE A 240 22.13 7.16 6.21
N GLY A 241 22.39 8.37 5.71
CA GLY A 241 21.41 9.44 5.64
C GLY A 241 20.72 9.54 4.27
N PRO A 242 19.60 10.27 4.19
CA PRO A 242 18.84 10.49 2.95
C PRO A 242 19.56 11.40 1.94
N GLU A 243 20.66 12.05 2.33
CA GLU A 243 21.53 12.88 1.49
C GLU A 243 22.37 12.08 0.50
N ASP A 244 22.66 10.82 0.82
CA ASP A 244 23.34 9.91 -0.09
C ASP A 244 22.34 9.29 -1.08
N LEU A 245 22.32 9.85 -2.29
CA LEU A 245 21.40 9.44 -3.33
C LEU A 245 21.61 8.00 -3.81
N ASP A 246 22.82 7.49 -3.75
CA ASP A 246 23.11 6.12 -4.18
C ASP A 246 22.59 5.12 -3.14
N SER A 247 22.80 5.39 -1.87
CA SER A 247 22.20 4.61 -0.78
C SER A 247 20.67 4.66 -0.80
N VAL A 248 20.09 5.82 -1.09
CA VAL A 248 18.63 5.92 -1.27
C VAL A 248 18.14 5.03 -2.42
N ARG A 249 18.88 4.97 -3.54
CA ARG A 249 18.53 4.12 -4.68
C ARG A 249 18.68 2.63 -4.34
N GLU A 250 19.74 2.26 -3.64
CA GLU A 250 19.98 0.89 -3.22
C GLU A 250 18.90 0.42 -2.25
N TRP A 251 18.59 1.24 -1.24
CA TRP A 251 17.53 0.95 -0.28
C TRP A 251 16.15 0.84 -0.94
N HIS A 252 15.83 1.77 -1.84
CA HIS A 252 14.63 1.68 -2.68
C HIS A 252 14.61 0.38 -3.50
N GLY A 253 15.75 0.00 -4.09
CA GLY A 253 15.90 -1.25 -4.82
C GLY A 253 15.58 -2.47 -3.96
N SER A 254 16.10 -2.52 -2.75
CA SER A 254 15.84 -3.59 -1.78
C SER A 254 14.34 -3.69 -1.41
N ILE A 255 13.67 -2.56 -1.17
CA ILE A 255 12.24 -2.50 -0.90
C ILE A 255 11.44 -3.02 -2.10
N MET A 256 11.74 -2.53 -3.31
CA MET A 256 11.03 -2.92 -4.53
C MET A 256 11.27 -4.39 -4.92
N ALA A 257 12.48 -4.91 -4.68
CA ALA A 257 12.78 -6.32 -4.87
C ALA A 257 11.92 -7.20 -3.95
N ARG A 258 11.73 -6.78 -2.70
CA ARG A 258 10.87 -7.52 -1.77
C ARG A 258 9.40 -7.47 -2.17
N ILE A 259 8.90 -6.30 -2.61
CA ILE A 259 7.54 -6.19 -3.18
C ILE A 259 7.39 -7.08 -4.42
N SER A 260 8.41 -7.14 -5.28
CA SER A 260 8.46 -8.02 -6.46
C SER A 260 8.26 -9.49 -6.06
N GLN A 261 9.01 -9.97 -5.07
CA GLN A 261 8.88 -11.34 -4.56
C GLN A 261 7.46 -11.62 -4.01
N ILE A 262 6.95 -10.72 -3.15
CA ILE A 262 5.65 -10.91 -2.52
C ILE A 262 4.52 -10.79 -3.54
N SER A 263 4.55 -9.82 -4.46
CA SER A 263 3.51 -9.61 -5.47
C SER A 263 3.56 -10.58 -6.64
N GLY A 264 4.66 -11.29 -6.83
CA GLY A 264 4.90 -12.15 -8.01
C GLY A 264 5.13 -11.38 -9.30
N LYS A 265 5.28 -10.04 -9.25
CA LYS A 265 5.53 -9.19 -10.42
C LYS A 265 7.01 -8.87 -10.54
N ARG A 266 7.57 -8.95 -11.73
CA ARG A 266 8.97 -8.60 -11.99
C ARG A 266 9.20 -7.10 -11.81
N TRP A 267 10.30 -6.73 -11.17
CA TRP A 267 10.76 -5.36 -11.06
C TRP A 267 12.15 -5.20 -11.68
N SER A 268 12.39 -4.05 -12.30
CA SER A 268 13.70 -3.69 -12.83
C SER A 268 13.95 -2.19 -12.61
N PRO A 269 15.14 -1.78 -12.14
CA PRO A 269 15.47 -0.38 -11.82
C PRO A 269 15.32 0.59 -12.99
N GLY A 270 15.40 0.11 -14.23
CA GLY A 270 15.42 0.92 -15.46
C GLY A 270 14.08 1.11 -16.18
N THR A 271 13.01 0.45 -15.77
CA THR A 271 11.76 0.41 -16.55
C THR A 271 10.74 1.47 -16.12
N ASN A 272 10.92 2.70 -16.59
CA ASN A 272 9.84 3.69 -16.70
C ASN A 272 9.46 3.86 -18.17
N ARG A 273 8.92 2.85 -18.85
CA ARG A 273 8.21 3.06 -20.11
C ARG A 273 6.76 2.65 -19.94
N LYS A 274 5.89 3.66 -20.07
CA LYS A 274 4.45 3.52 -20.28
C LYS A 274 4.18 2.74 -21.55
#